data_545f8a79a01f6f3d921604fca1154d72
#
_entry.id   545f8a79a01f6f3d921604fca1154d72
#
_cell.length_a   1.000
_cell.length_b   1.000
_cell.length_c   1.000
_cell.angle_alpha   90.00
_cell.angle_beta   90.00
_cell.angle_gamma   90.00
#
_symmetry.space_group_name_H-M   'P 1'
#
loop_
_entity.id
_entity.type
_entity.pdbx_description
1 polymer ?
#
loop_
_entity_poly.entity_id
_entity_poly.type
_entity_poly.pdbx_seq_one_letter_code
_entity_poly.pdbx_strand_id
1 'polypeptide(L)'
;MKKLIAAAVALSTAAFVALPAAAYVYPTGGVSAQEVSSVLRAKGLPVEITTDDAGDPMIKSSSNNLNWRVYFYDCKAGRCTSIQFSSGFDLDNGMTYAKCNEWNYTKRFSRCALDDEMDPYTRYDIDVAKGYTSESLAYALDTWLLVVPTFSSFIGY
;
A
#
# COMPACT_ATOMS: atom_id res chain seq x y z
N MET A 1 27.33 -19.78 66.27
CA MET A 1 26.11 -19.16 65.71
C MET A 1 26.54 -18.25 64.57
N LYS A 2 26.42 -18.75 63.30
CA LYS A 2 26.78 -18.00 62.11
C LYS A 2 25.52 -17.33 61.54
N LYS A 3 25.50 -15.98 61.49
CA LYS A 3 24.40 -15.21 60.89
C LYS A 3 24.63 -15.16 59.37
N LEU A 4 23.67 -15.73 58.59
CA LEU A 4 23.61 -15.58 57.16
C LEU A 4 22.91 -14.22 56.87
N ILE A 5 23.59 -13.34 56.14
CA ILE A 5 23.09 -12.08 55.62
C ILE A 5 22.60 -12.39 54.19
N ALA A 6 21.30 -12.35 53.91
CA ALA A 6 20.72 -12.44 52.60
C ALA A 6 20.76 -11.06 51.95
N ALA A 7 21.54 -10.92 50.87
CA ALA A 7 21.54 -9.72 50.00
C ALA A 7 20.37 -9.82 49.02
N ALA A 8 19.39 -8.90 49.09
CA ALA A 8 18.33 -8.76 48.11
C ALA A 8 18.89 -7.95 46.91
N VAL A 9 18.95 -8.60 45.76
CA VAL A 9 19.25 -7.93 44.46
C VAL A 9 17.95 -7.39 43.90
N ALA A 10 17.80 -6.06 43.90
CA ALA A 10 16.68 -5.39 43.24
C ALA A 10 16.95 -5.31 41.73
N LEU A 11 16.19 -6.08 40.92
CA LEU A 11 16.16 -5.95 39.47
C LEU A 11 15.33 -4.72 39.10
N SER A 12 15.98 -3.63 38.67
CA SER A 12 15.31 -2.49 38.08
C SER A 12 14.99 -2.77 36.61
N THR A 13 13.70 -3.00 36.29
CA THR A 13 13.24 -3.08 34.90
C THR A 13 13.13 -1.67 34.33
N ALA A 14 14.07 -1.31 33.45
CA ALA A 14 13.98 -0.08 32.66
C ALA A 14 12.88 -0.26 31.60
N ALA A 15 11.76 0.46 31.76
CA ALA A 15 10.72 0.53 30.74
C ALA A 15 11.25 1.38 29.57
N PHE A 16 11.52 0.76 28.43
CA PHE A 16 11.77 1.47 27.19
C PHE A 16 10.47 2.10 26.68
N VAL A 17 10.33 3.41 26.84
CA VAL A 17 9.28 4.18 26.17
C VAL A 17 9.72 4.37 24.72
N ALA A 18 9.09 3.63 23.79
CA ALA A 18 9.29 3.85 22.38
C ALA A 18 8.65 5.21 22.01
N LEU A 19 9.48 6.18 21.64
CA LEU A 19 9.00 7.43 21.07
C LEU A 19 8.34 7.13 19.71
N PRO A 20 7.18 7.76 19.37
CA PRO A 20 6.60 7.63 18.05
C PRO A 20 7.59 8.12 17.00
N ALA A 21 7.83 7.32 15.98
CA ALA A 21 8.65 7.73 14.84
C ALA A 21 7.98 8.94 14.18
N ALA A 22 8.71 10.04 14.03
CA ALA A 22 8.19 11.22 13.34
C ALA A 22 7.87 10.85 11.88
N ALA A 23 6.74 11.34 11.36
CA ALA A 23 6.36 11.15 9.96
C ALA A 23 7.43 11.77 9.05
N TYR A 24 7.97 10.97 8.12
CA TYR A 24 8.91 11.47 7.13
C TYR A 24 8.16 12.22 6.03
N VAL A 25 8.54 13.47 5.76
CA VAL A 25 8.00 14.27 4.66
C VAL A 25 8.83 14.01 3.41
N TYR A 26 8.19 13.54 2.35
CA TYR A 26 8.88 13.29 1.09
C TYR A 26 9.33 14.59 0.42
N PRO A 27 10.49 14.58 -0.26
CA PRO A 27 10.99 15.75 -0.99
C PRO A 27 10.00 16.24 -2.04
N THR A 28 10.09 17.52 -2.38
CA THR A 28 9.39 18.08 -3.53
C THR A 28 9.79 17.32 -4.80
N GLY A 29 8.81 16.85 -5.58
CA GLY A 29 9.02 15.98 -6.74
C GLY A 29 8.55 14.54 -6.49
N GLY A 30 7.87 14.30 -5.38
CA GLY A 30 7.15 13.07 -5.13
C GLY A 30 7.96 11.99 -4.40
N VAL A 31 7.70 10.73 -4.71
CA VAL A 31 8.25 9.55 -4.03
C VAL A 31 9.10 8.69 -4.97
N SER A 32 10.03 7.93 -4.41
CA SER A 32 10.73 6.85 -5.11
C SER A 32 10.08 5.49 -4.82
N ALA A 33 10.34 4.50 -5.68
CA ALA A 33 9.87 3.13 -5.44
C ALA A 33 10.43 2.54 -4.14
N GLN A 34 11.65 2.90 -3.74
CA GLN A 34 12.27 2.47 -2.49
C GLN A 34 11.54 3.01 -1.27
N GLU A 35 11.14 4.29 -1.28
CA GLU A 35 10.38 4.91 -0.20
C GLU A 35 9.01 4.26 -0.05
N VAL A 36 8.28 4.06 -1.16
CA VAL A 36 6.98 3.35 -1.16
C VAL A 36 7.16 1.91 -0.66
N SER A 37 8.18 1.19 -1.14
CA SER A 37 8.51 -0.17 -0.70
C SER A 37 8.77 -0.26 0.79
N SER A 38 9.40 0.75 1.38
CA SER A 38 9.67 0.79 2.82
C SER A 38 8.39 0.83 3.63
N VAL A 39 7.36 1.58 3.18
CA VAL A 39 6.04 1.64 3.82
C VAL A 39 5.31 0.29 3.70
N LEU A 40 5.36 -0.35 2.52
CA LEU A 40 4.75 -1.67 2.32
C LEU A 40 5.40 -2.72 3.24
N ARG A 41 6.74 -2.76 3.28
CA ARG A 41 7.49 -3.70 4.16
C ARG A 41 7.21 -3.46 5.64
N ALA A 42 7.07 -2.21 6.06
CA ALA A 42 6.69 -1.88 7.44
C ALA A 42 5.31 -2.43 7.85
N LYS A 43 4.42 -2.68 6.87
CA LYS A 43 3.12 -3.35 7.04
C LYS A 43 3.22 -4.89 6.89
N GLY A 44 4.42 -5.45 6.73
CA GLY A 44 4.63 -6.89 6.55
C GLY A 44 4.24 -7.43 5.17
N LEU A 45 4.08 -6.56 4.16
CA LEU A 45 3.68 -6.97 2.82
C LEU A 45 4.88 -7.42 1.98
N PRO A 46 4.72 -8.39 1.07
CA PRO A 46 5.74 -8.77 0.12
C PRO A 46 5.98 -7.63 -0.88
N VAL A 47 7.21 -7.45 -1.31
CA VAL A 47 7.60 -6.36 -2.23
C VAL A 47 8.61 -6.86 -3.25
N GLU A 48 8.24 -6.81 -4.52
CA GLU A 48 9.12 -6.96 -5.67
C GLU A 48 9.15 -5.64 -6.46
N ILE A 49 10.30 -4.98 -6.54
CA ILE A 49 10.47 -3.77 -7.37
C ILE A 49 10.89 -4.22 -8.76
N THR A 50 10.21 -3.71 -9.79
CA THR A 50 10.46 -3.96 -11.21
C THR A 50 10.16 -2.69 -12.00
N THR A 51 9.98 -2.80 -13.32
CA THR A 51 9.52 -1.73 -14.22
C THR A 51 8.26 -2.17 -14.94
N ASP A 52 7.46 -1.19 -15.36
CA ASP A 52 6.35 -1.40 -16.27
C ASP A 52 6.82 -1.37 -17.76
N ASP A 53 5.87 -1.47 -18.69
CA ASP A 53 6.16 -1.51 -20.12
C ASP A 53 6.67 -0.16 -20.67
N ALA A 54 6.44 0.94 -19.95
CA ALA A 54 6.98 2.26 -20.29
C ALA A 54 8.40 2.47 -19.73
N GLY A 55 8.88 1.56 -18.87
CA GLY A 55 10.17 1.64 -18.19
C GLY A 55 10.14 2.40 -16.87
N ASP A 56 8.96 2.86 -16.42
CA ASP A 56 8.79 3.48 -15.14
C ASP A 56 8.82 2.44 -14.00
N PRO A 57 9.19 2.82 -12.77
CA PRO A 57 9.17 1.91 -11.64
C PRO A 57 7.79 1.30 -11.41
N MET A 58 7.76 0.02 -11.02
CA MET A 58 6.55 -0.67 -10.59
C MET A 58 6.86 -1.55 -9.38
N ILE A 59 5.93 -1.66 -8.44
CA ILE A 59 6.01 -2.61 -7.32
C ILE A 59 4.91 -3.66 -7.50
N LYS A 60 5.29 -4.95 -7.42
CA LYS A 60 4.34 -6.05 -7.25
C LYS A 60 4.24 -6.38 -5.77
N SER A 61 3.02 -6.61 -5.31
CA SER A 61 2.71 -6.98 -3.93
C SER A 61 1.45 -7.85 -3.88
N SER A 62 1.12 -8.35 -2.70
CA SER A 62 -0.09 -9.12 -2.47
C SER A 62 -0.58 -8.97 -1.03
N SER A 63 -1.89 -9.19 -0.83
CA SER A 63 -2.53 -9.28 0.48
C SER A 63 -3.77 -10.15 0.39
N ASN A 64 -4.07 -10.95 1.42
CA ASN A 64 -5.24 -11.85 1.44
C ASN A 64 -5.35 -12.75 0.17
N ASN A 65 -4.23 -13.25 -0.32
CA ASN A 65 -4.09 -14.03 -1.56
C ASN A 65 -4.51 -13.27 -2.84
N LEU A 66 -4.66 -11.95 -2.79
CA LEU A 66 -4.94 -11.11 -3.94
C LEU A 66 -3.67 -10.38 -4.36
N ASN A 67 -3.34 -10.46 -5.65
CA ASN A 67 -2.19 -9.79 -6.25
C ASN A 67 -2.57 -8.37 -6.66
N TRP A 68 -1.65 -7.43 -6.44
CA TRP A 68 -1.82 -6.04 -6.86
C TRP A 68 -0.46 -5.38 -7.14
N ARG A 69 -0.50 -4.20 -7.76
CA ARG A 69 0.68 -3.45 -8.16
C ARG A 69 0.57 -2.00 -7.70
N VAL A 70 1.74 -1.36 -7.56
CA VAL A 70 1.85 0.09 -7.49
C VAL A 70 2.57 0.55 -8.74
N TYR A 71 1.89 1.32 -9.56
CA TYR A 71 2.46 2.00 -10.72
C TYR A 71 2.90 3.40 -10.31
N PHE A 72 3.90 3.92 -11.00
CA PHE A 72 4.49 5.22 -10.77
C PHE A 72 4.37 6.05 -12.05
N TYR A 73 4.01 7.32 -11.91
CA TYR A 73 3.79 8.21 -13.05
C TYR A 73 4.49 9.55 -12.86
N ASP A 74 4.72 10.25 -14.00
CA ASP A 74 5.40 11.53 -14.04
C ASP A 74 6.77 11.49 -13.35
N CYS A 75 7.56 10.48 -13.71
CA CYS A 75 8.83 10.17 -13.08
C CYS A 75 9.96 11.05 -13.66
N LYS A 76 10.76 11.65 -12.77
CA LYS A 76 11.96 12.41 -13.12
C LYS A 76 13.07 12.16 -12.10
N ALA A 77 14.24 11.79 -12.58
CA ALA A 77 15.41 11.52 -11.73
C ALA A 77 15.12 10.53 -10.58
N GLY A 78 14.33 9.47 -10.85
CA GLY A 78 14.01 8.40 -9.89
C GLY A 78 12.93 8.76 -8.87
N ARG A 79 12.24 9.90 -9.04
CA ARG A 79 11.10 10.31 -8.22
C ARG A 79 9.87 10.54 -9.10
N CYS A 80 8.69 10.17 -8.60
CA CYS A 80 7.45 10.19 -9.35
C CYS A 80 6.39 10.97 -8.57
N THR A 81 5.63 11.82 -9.27
CA THR A 81 4.69 12.74 -8.62
C THR A 81 3.30 12.15 -8.43
N SER A 82 3.02 11.02 -9.05
CA SER A 82 1.78 10.27 -8.86
C SER A 82 2.06 8.77 -8.74
N ILE A 83 1.25 8.10 -7.95
CA ILE A 83 1.25 6.63 -7.86
C ILE A 83 -0.18 6.10 -7.99
N GLN A 84 -0.30 4.86 -8.46
CA GLN A 84 -1.58 4.17 -8.56
C GLN A 84 -1.47 2.77 -7.99
N PHE A 85 -2.28 2.44 -6.99
CA PHE A 85 -2.56 1.07 -6.63
C PHE A 85 -3.53 0.46 -7.64
N SER A 86 -3.25 -0.76 -8.12
CA SER A 86 -4.06 -1.44 -9.14
C SER A 86 -4.11 -2.94 -8.89
N SER A 87 -5.31 -3.53 -8.99
CA SER A 87 -5.52 -4.98 -9.02
C SER A 87 -6.48 -5.31 -10.15
N GLY A 88 -6.10 -6.28 -10.99
CA GLY A 88 -6.93 -6.85 -12.05
C GLY A 88 -7.38 -8.25 -11.68
N PHE A 89 -8.51 -8.67 -12.20
CA PHE A 89 -9.16 -9.96 -11.92
C PHE A 89 -9.61 -10.58 -13.23
N ASP A 90 -9.08 -11.76 -13.54
CA ASP A 90 -9.47 -12.57 -14.69
C ASP A 90 -10.78 -13.32 -14.37
N LEU A 91 -11.85 -13.01 -15.09
CA LEU A 91 -13.17 -13.61 -14.93
C LEU A 91 -13.58 -14.36 -16.21
N ASP A 92 -13.93 -15.64 -16.09
CA ASP A 92 -14.33 -16.51 -17.21
C ASP A 92 -15.32 -15.86 -18.21
N ASN A 93 -16.16 -14.95 -17.76
CA ASN A 93 -17.17 -14.25 -18.57
C ASN A 93 -17.04 -12.73 -18.52
N GLY A 94 -15.95 -12.21 -17.99
CA GLY A 94 -15.74 -10.79 -17.77
C GLY A 94 -16.81 -10.15 -16.86
N MET A 95 -16.87 -8.82 -16.85
CA MET A 95 -17.85 -8.04 -16.09
C MET A 95 -18.54 -6.99 -16.96
N THR A 96 -19.81 -6.67 -16.67
CA THR A 96 -20.55 -5.66 -17.44
C THR A 96 -20.16 -4.23 -17.05
N TYR A 97 -20.24 -3.28 -17.99
CA TYR A 97 -20.08 -1.84 -17.71
C TYR A 97 -21.05 -1.35 -16.64
N ALA A 98 -22.28 -1.86 -16.61
CA ALA A 98 -23.27 -1.49 -15.59
C ALA A 98 -22.79 -1.87 -14.19
N LYS A 99 -22.20 -3.07 -14.01
CA LYS A 99 -21.68 -3.54 -12.73
C LYS A 99 -20.44 -2.74 -12.31
N CYS A 100 -19.56 -2.42 -13.26
CA CYS A 100 -18.40 -1.56 -13.00
C CYS A 100 -18.85 -0.14 -12.59
N ASN A 101 -19.85 0.42 -13.26
CA ASN A 101 -20.42 1.73 -12.90
C ASN A 101 -21.14 1.70 -11.54
N GLU A 102 -21.78 0.60 -11.15
CA GLU A 102 -22.36 0.41 -9.81
C GLU A 102 -21.27 0.55 -8.71
N TRP A 103 -20.09 -0.05 -8.92
CA TRP A 103 -18.95 0.15 -8.03
C TRP A 103 -18.58 1.63 -7.92
N ASN A 104 -18.38 2.30 -9.06
CA ASN A 104 -17.98 3.70 -9.12
C ASN A 104 -18.98 4.65 -8.47
N TYR A 105 -20.26 4.31 -8.51
CA TYR A 105 -21.32 5.11 -7.91
C TYR A 105 -21.48 4.85 -6.40
N THR A 106 -21.30 3.59 -5.96
CA THR A 106 -21.62 3.18 -4.58
C THR A 106 -20.43 3.11 -3.66
N LYS A 107 -19.19 3.06 -4.19
CA LYS A 107 -17.96 2.92 -3.40
C LYS A 107 -17.07 4.16 -3.52
N ARG A 108 -16.18 4.31 -2.55
CA ARG A 108 -15.23 5.44 -2.48
C ARG A 108 -13.80 4.94 -2.65
N PHE A 109 -12.90 5.89 -2.91
CA PHE A 109 -11.43 5.75 -2.95
C PHE A 109 -10.86 5.00 -4.15
N SER A 110 -11.65 4.21 -4.86
CA SER A 110 -11.15 3.54 -6.05
C SER A 110 -12.16 3.62 -7.19
N ARG A 111 -11.67 3.48 -8.39
CA ARG A 111 -12.48 3.34 -9.60
C ARG A 111 -12.38 1.94 -10.17
N CYS A 112 -13.45 1.45 -10.75
CA CYS A 112 -13.49 0.27 -11.60
C CYS A 112 -13.21 0.69 -13.05
N ALA A 113 -12.45 -0.13 -13.78
CA ALA A 113 -12.30 -0.07 -15.22
C ALA A 113 -12.31 -1.51 -15.76
N LEU A 114 -12.71 -1.68 -17.01
CA LEU A 114 -12.62 -2.96 -17.72
C LEU A 114 -11.55 -2.85 -18.80
N ASP A 115 -10.85 -3.96 -19.05
CA ASP A 115 -9.96 -4.06 -20.21
C ASP A 115 -10.69 -4.58 -21.47
N ASP A 116 -9.94 -4.91 -22.51
CA ASP A 116 -10.49 -5.35 -23.80
C ASP A 116 -11.16 -6.75 -23.71
N GLU A 117 -10.82 -7.55 -22.69
CA GLU A 117 -11.42 -8.86 -22.40
C GLU A 117 -12.61 -8.74 -21.43
N MET A 118 -12.97 -7.50 -21.06
CA MET A 118 -13.98 -7.17 -20.07
C MET A 118 -13.61 -7.59 -18.65
N ASP A 119 -12.34 -7.78 -18.37
CA ASP A 119 -11.84 -8.10 -17.05
C ASP A 119 -11.77 -6.85 -16.17
N PRO A 120 -12.27 -6.94 -14.93
CA PRO A 120 -12.32 -5.79 -14.04
C PRO A 120 -10.99 -5.49 -13.37
N TYR A 121 -10.65 -4.20 -13.37
CA TYR A 121 -9.58 -3.62 -12.57
C TYR A 121 -10.15 -2.67 -11.52
N THR A 122 -9.65 -2.74 -10.29
CA THR A 122 -9.84 -1.64 -9.34
C THR A 122 -8.55 -0.84 -9.22
N ARG A 123 -8.65 0.49 -9.25
CA ARG A 123 -7.51 1.42 -9.25
C ARG A 123 -7.73 2.56 -8.27
N TYR A 124 -6.66 2.93 -7.55
CA TYR A 124 -6.66 4.04 -6.61
C TYR A 124 -5.46 4.96 -6.90
N ASP A 125 -5.74 6.14 -7.41
CA ASP A 125 -4.75 7.14 -7.81
C ASP A 125 -4.44 8.09 -6.65
N ILE A 126 -3.15 8.43 -6.46
CA ILE A 126 -2.67 9.29 -5.38
C ILE A 126 -1.67 10.29 -5.94
N ASP A 127 -1.95 11.57 -5.77
CA ASP A 127 -0.98 12.64 -6.00
C ASP A 127 -0.01 12.70 -4.80
N VAL A 128 1.27 12.56 -5.07
CA VAL A 128 2.35 12.57 -4.08
C VAL A 128 3.39 13.66 -4.35
N ALA A 129 3.04 14.62 -5.21
CA ALA A 129 3.96 15.63 -5.73
C ALA A 129 4.51 16.57 -4.65
N LYS A 130 3.72 16.92 -3.64
CA LYS A 130 4.06 18.01 -2.74
C LYS A 130 3.53 17.80 -1.32
N GLY A 131 4.44 17.81 -0.35
CA GLY A 131 4.07 17.75 1.07
C GLY A 131 3.48 16.42 1.52
N TYR A 132 3.59 15.37 0.69
CA TYR A 132 3.14 14.04 1.04
C TYR A 132 4.06 13.41 2.09
N THR A 133 3.52 12.62 3.01
CA THR A 133 4.29 12.03 4.11
C THR A 133 4.24 10.51 4.10
N SER A 134 5.20 9.87 4.76
CA SER A 134 5.18 8.42 4.96
C SER A 134 3.92 7.96 5.72
N GLU A 135 3.40 8.79 6.62
CA GLU A 135 2.15 8.54 7.33
C GLU A 135 0.94 8.61 6.38
N SER A 136 0.86 9.66 5.54
CA SER A 136 -0.19 9.77 4.52
C SER A 136 -0.18 8.59 3.56
N LEU A 137 1.02 8.12 3.16
CA LEU A 137 1.16 6.94 2.31
C LEU A 137 0.70 5.66 3.04
N ALA A 138 1.01 5.53 4.34
CA ALA A 138 0.53 4.41 5.15
C ALA A 138 -1.00 4.38 5.25
N TYR A 139 -1.66 5.54 5.43
CA TYR A 139 -3.13 5.63 5.41
C TYR A 139 -3.73 5.29 4.05
N ALA A 140 -3.10 5.74 2.95
CA ALA A 140 -3.54 5.38 1.61
C ALA A 140 -3.40 3.86 1.36
N LEU A 141 -2.32 3.26 1.84
CA LEU A 141 -2.12 1.81 1.79
C LEU A 141 -3.18 1.08 2.64
N ASP A 142 -3.48 1.54 3.86
CA ASP A 142 -4.54 0.96 4.69
C ASP A 142 -5.90 1.00 3.98
N THR A 143 -6.20 2.12 3.31
CA THR A 143 -7.39 2.26 2.47
C THR A 143 -7.39 1.22 1.33
N TRP A 144 -6.26 1.05 0.63
CA TRP A 144 -6.11 0.07 -0.44
C TRP A 144 -6.32 -1.36 0.05
N LEU A 145 -5.79 -1.70 1.22
CA LEU A 145 -5.94 -3.03 1.84
C LEU A 145 -7.39 -3.36 2.23
N LEU A 146 -8.26 -2.35 2.36
CA LEU A 146 -9.71 -2.53 2.49
C LEU A 146 -10.42 -2.59 1.13
N VAL A 147 -9.97 -1.81 0.17
CA VAL A 147 -10.56 -1.73 -1.18
C VAL A 147 -10.44 -3.05 -1.93
N VAL A 148 -9.23 -3.62 -2.01
CA VAL A 148 -8.98 -4.82 -2.83
C VAL A 148 -9.87 -6.01 -2.45
N PRO A 149 -9.96 -6.46 -1.18
CA PRO A 149 -10.85 -7.57 -0.83
C PRO A 149 -12.33 -7.21 -0.96
N THR A 150 -12.71 -5.94 -0.75
CA THR A 150 -14.09 -5.49 -0.95
C THR A 150 -14.48 -5.55 -2.43
N PHE A 151 -13.56 -5.18 -3.33
CA PHE A 151 -13.78 -5.26 -4.78
C PHE A 151 -13.86 -6.72 -5.25
N SER A 152 -12.91 -7.57 -4.81
CA SER A 152 -12.94 -9.01 -5.09
C SER A 152 -14.29 -9.64 -4.70
N SER A 153 -14.77 -9.37 -3.49
CA SER A 153 -16.10 -9.85 -3.04
C SER A 153 -17.26 -9.26 -3.86
N PHE A 154 -17.17 -7.98 -4.28
CA PHE A 154 -18.19 -7.32 -5.07
C PHE A 154 -18.36 -7.94 -6.47
N ILE A 155 -17.25 -8.37 -7.08
CA ILE A 155 -17.27 -9.01 -8.42
C ILE A 155 -17.51 -10.52 -8.33
N GLY A 156 -17.43 -11.14 -7.15
CA GLY A 156 -17.62 -12.57 -6.92
C GLY A 156 -16.40 -13.43 -7.23
N TYR A 157 -15.19 -12.82 -7.14
CA TYR A 157 -13.92 -13.48 -7.38
C TYR A 157 -13.43 -14.30 -6.17
#